data_23b9aa1e38188b966e9c8ff7d1cac2cf
#
_entry.id   23b9aa1e38188b966e9c8ff7d1cac2cf
#
_cell.length_a   1.000
_cell.length_b   1.000
_cell.length_c   1.000
_cell.angle_alpha   90.00
_cell.angle_beta   90.00
_cell.angle_gamma   90.00
#
_symmetry.space_group_name_H-M   'P 1'
#
loop_
_entity.id
_entity.type
_entity.pdbx_description
1 polymer ?
#
loop_
_entity_poly.entity_id
_entity_poly.type
_entity_poly.pdbx_seq_one_letter_code
_entity_poly.pdbx_strand_id
1 'polypeptide(L)'
;TLDDVQGLAKDCRLSTRDAYRLLCAAACGLDEEAESEDQGMERDYFRPGIHELDPAECRADPYYQTIRLPNVQKNGWRMGYRRIEPCEAFTADNLLLLPDGREVPQLGYFLEAFDAPMVEQDGREWMTVTPSERNTMLGDIAAARGNVAVFGLGLGYYAFMVSQKPEVARVTVIERDPAVIALFREYILPQFPNRQKITLVQADAYDYAAHMQGFDTAYVDIWHDVLDGVEMYLKMKRLEPASPQTRFLYWIEPSMLAWLRGMALMEIAENETGPMLQTIGPVRDYDDLCEKLSQDGIRRIAARIPLEIARR
;
A
#
# COMPACT_ATOMS: atom_id res chain seq x y z
N THR A 1 24.82 -2.05 -7.25
CA THR A 1 25.20 -2.93 -6.14
C THR A 1 25.67 -2.11 -4.94
N LEU A 2 25.82 -2.75 -3.76
CA LEU A 2 26.37 -2.09 -2.57
C LEU A 2 27.77 -1.53 -2.81
N ASP A 3 28.60 -2.28 -3.53
CA ASP A 3 29.96 -1.86 -3.88
C ASP A 3 29.97 -0.60 -4.74
N ASP A 4 29.04 -0.46 -5.70
CA ASP A 4 28.91 0.72 -6.53
C ASP A 4 28.50 1.95 -5.70
N VAL A 5 27.55 1.77 -4.78
CA VAL A 5 27.09 2.83 -3.88
C VAL A 5 28.21 3.30 -2.96
N GLN A 6 28.93 2.37 -2.35
CA GLN A 6 30.04 2.67 -1.45
C GLN A 6 31.24 3.26 -2.20
N GLY A 7 31.52 2.79 -3.42
CA GLY A 7 32.56 3.32 -4.31
C GLY A 7 32.27 4.77 -4.64
N LEU A 8 31.09 5.07 -5.16
CA LEU A 8 30.66 6.44 -5.50
C LEU A 8 30.66 7.37 -4.28
N ALA A 9 30.12 6.90 -3.15
CA ALA A 9 30.11 7.65 -1.90
C ALA A 9 31.52 8.08 -1.46
N LYS A 10 32.47 7.14 -1.53
CA LYS A 10 33.89 7.41 -1.18
C LYS A 10 34.55 8.36 -2.16
N ASP A 11 34.43 8.10 -3.47
CA ASP A 11 35.13 8.84 -4.51
C ASP A 11 34.63 10.29 -4.62
N CYS A 12 33.31 10.50 -4.46
CA CYS A 12 32.68 11.82 -4.50
C CYS A 12 32.50 12.47 -3.13
N ARG A 13 32.90 11.82 -2.03
CA ARG A 13 32.71 12.29 -0.63
C ARG A 13 31.24 12.57 -0.30
N LEU A 14 30.35 11.69 -0.73
CA LEU A 14 28.92 11.73 -0.49
C LEU A 14 28.50 10.80 0.66
N SER A 15 27.29 11.01 1.16
CA SER A 15 26.64 9.97 1.97
C SER A 15 26.26 8.76 1.09
N THR A 16 26.09 7.57 1.68
CA THR A 16 25.58 6.39 0.96
C THR A 16 24.20 6.67 0.34
N ARG A 17 23.35 7.39 1.05
CA ARG A 17 22.05 7.83 0.55
C ARG A 17 22.15 8.72 -0.69
N ASP A 18 23.04 9.72 -0.67
CA ASP A 18 23.23 10.62 -1.81
C ASP A 18 23.81 9.84 -3.01
N ALA A 19 24.80 9.00 -2.78
CA ALA A 19 25.39 8.16 -3.82
C ALA A 19 24.33 7.20 -4.45
N TYR A 20 23.51 6.56 -3.62
CA TYR A 20 22.43 5.69 -4.11
C TYR A 20 21.42 6.46 -4.96
N ARG A 21 21.00 7.65 -4.50
CA ARG A 21 20.07 8.53 -5.22
C ARG A 21 20.62 8.94 -6.58
N LEU A 22 21.90 9.34 -6.65
CA LEU A 22 22.57 9.68 -7.91
C LEU A 22 22.61 8.49 -8.88
N LEU A 23 22.93 7.30 -8.38
CA LEU A 23 22.90 6.08 -9.21
C LEU A 23 21.50 5.77 -9.71
N CYS A 24 20.45 5.98 -8.91
CA CYS A 24 19.07 5.82 -9.35
C CYS A 24 18.69 6.86 -10.43
N ALA A 25 19.07 8.12 -10.25
CA ALA A 25 18.83 9.18 -11.22
C ALA A 25 19.54 8.88 -12.55
N ALA A 26 20.81 8.50 -12.50
CA ALA A 26 21.58 8.10 -13.69
C ALA A 26 20.96 6.86 -14.39
N ALA A 27 20.47 5.87 -13.62
CA ALA A 27 19.80 4.71 -14.18
C ALA A 27 18.47 5.07 -14.89
N CYS A 28 17.83 6.18 -14.49
CA CYS A 28 16.67 6.75 -15.16
C CYS A 28 17.06 7.69 -16.33
N GLY A 29 18.34 7.83 -16.64
CA GLY A 29 18.82 8.65 -17.73
C GLY A 29 18.89 10.16 -17.43
N LEU A 30 18.80 10.54 -16.15
CA LEU A 30 18.97 11.94 -15.73
C LEU A 30 20.45 12.30 -15.69
N ASP A 31 20.79 13.45 -16.25
CA ASP A 31 22.14 14.03 -16.25
C ASP A 31 22.18 15.28 -15.37
N GLU A 32 22.80 15.17 -14.21
CA GLU A 32 22.91 16.28 -13.25
C GLU A 32 23.84 17.40 -13.73
N GLU A 33 24.72 17.12 -14.70
CA GLU A 33 25.65 18.12 -15.22
C GLU A 33 25.05 18.93 -16.39
N ALA A 34 24.03 18.40 -17.08
CA ALA A 34 23.63 18.91 -18.38
C ALA A 34 22.51 19.96 -18.34
N GLU A 35 21.46 19.82 -17.56
CA GLU A 35 20.31 20.75 -17.68
C GLU A 35 19.50 20.94 -16.39
N SER A 36 18.86 22.12 -16.30
CA SER A 36 18.05 22.55 -15.15
C SER A 36 16.81 21.67 -14.89
N GLU A 37 16.31 20.94 -15.90
CA GLU A 37 15.15 20.06 -15.78
C GLU A 37 15.53 18.78 -15.02
N ASP A 38 16.65 18.13 -15.38
CA ASP A 38 17.11 16.90 -14.73
C ASP A 38 17.49 17.15 -13.27
N GLN A 39 18.16 18.28 -12.98
CA GLN A 39 18.42 18.74 -11.62
C GLN A 39 17.11 19.00 -10.85
N GLY A 40 16.07 19.50 -11.54
CA GLY A 40 14.73 19.69 -10.99
C GLY A 40 14.11 18.35 -10.60
N MET A 41 14.18 17.36 -11.47
CA MET A 41 13.65 16.01 -11.20
C MET A 41 14.36 15.35 -10.01
N GLU A 42 15.70 15.43 -9.95
CA GLU A 42 16.46 14.91 -8.81
C GLU A 42 16.04 15.57 -7.50
N ARG A 43 16.04 16.88 -7.46
CA ARG A 43 15.69 17.67 -6.27
C ARG A 43 14.24 17.41 -5.82
N ASP A 44 13.32 17.36 -6.77
CA ASP A 44 11.89 17.43 -6.53
C ASP A 44 11.24 16.07 -6.33
N TYR A 45 11.84 14.98 -6.83
CA TYR A 45 11.31 13.63 -6.75
C TYR A 45 12.27 12.62 -6.11
N PHE A 46 13.54 12.56 -6.54
CA PHE A 46 14.48 11.57 -6.00
C PHE A 46 14.89 11.89 -4.56
N ARG A 47 15.15 13.18 -4.28
CA ARG A 47 15.55 13.60 -2.93
C ARG A 47 14.49 13.34 -1.86
N PRO A 48 13.21 13.71 -2.05
CA PRO A 48 12.16 13.39 -1.09
C PRO A 48 11.64 11.96 -1.20
N GLY A 49 11.90 11.25 -2.30
CA GLY A 49 11.33 9.95 -2.60
C GLY A 49 12.22 8.74 -2.29
N ILE A 50 13.55 8.91 -2.11
CA ILE A 50 14.45 7.77 -1.88
C ILE A 50 15.02 7.78 -0.46
N HIS A 51 14.85 6.64 0.25
CA HIS A 51 15.16 6.48 1.66
C HIS A 51 16.09 5.30 1.92
N GLU A 52 17.20 5.55 2.59
CA GLU A 52 17.98 4.51 3.25
C GLU A 52 17.25 4.13 4.53
N LEU A 53 16.83 2.87 4.65
CA LEU A 53 16.08 2.37 5.78
C LEU A 53 16.93 1.42 6.62
N ASP A 54 16.67 1.40 7.94
CA ASP A 54 17.32 0.48 8.85
C ASP A 54 16.46 -0.79 9.03
N PRO A 55 16.92 -1.98 8.58
CA PRO A 55 16.18 -3.21 8.79
C PRO A 55 16.00 -3.58 10.27
N ALA A 56 16.76 -2.97 11.20
CA ALA A 56 16.53 -3.12 12.63
C ALA A 56 15.15 -2.63 13.06
N GLU A 57 14.59 -1.62 12.40
CA GLU A 57 13.21 -1.14 12.65
C GLU A 57 12.17 -2.21 12.30
N CYS A 58 12.37 -2.94 11.19
CA CYS A 58 11.53 -4.08 10.85
C CYS A 58 11.67 -5.20 11.89
N ARG A 59 12.92 -5.53 12.29
CA ARG A 59 13.17 -6.58 13.29
C ARG A 59 12.59 -6.23 14.66
N ALA A 60 12.43 -4.95 14.98
CA ALA A 60 11.82 -4.45 16.23
C ALA A 60 10.29 -4.49 16.21
N ASP A 61 9.67 -4.65 15.04
CA ASP A 61 8.22 -4.74 14.89
C ASP A 61 7.66 -5.97 15.63
N PRO A 62 6.55 -5.85 16.38
CA PRO A 62 5.98 -6.94 17.17
C PRO A 62 5.63 -8.18 16.35
N TYR A 63 5.20 -8.02 15.10
CA TYR A 63 4.93 -9.14 14.20
C TYR A 63 6.21 -9.92 13.90
N TYR A 64 7.27 -9.23 13.50
CA TYR A 64 8.57 -9.86 13.24
C TYR A 64 9.19 -10.50 14.47
N GLN A 65 8.95 -9.96 15.65
CA GLN A 65 9.45 -10.56 16.90
C GLN A 65 8.70 -11.83 17.28
N THR A 66 7.42 -11.93 16.92
CA THR A 66 6.52 -13.00 17.37
C THR A 66 6.37 -14.10 16.33
N ILE A 67 6.17 -13.74 15.05
CA ILE A 67 5.81 -14.70 14.00
C ILE A 67 7.05 -15.30 13.35
N ARG A 68 7.07 -16.63 13.25
CA ARG A 68 8.08 -17.40 12.53
C ARG A 68 7.38 -18.25 11.49
N LEU A 69 7.73 -18.04 10.23
CA LEU A 69 7.14 -18.80 9.13
C LEU A 69 7.97 -20.05 8.84
N PRO A 70 7.35 -21.22 8.64
CA PRO A 70 8.02 -22.35 8.05
C PRO A 70 8.23 -22.11 6.55
N ASN A 71 9.22 -22.77 5.96
CA ASN A 71 9.27 -22.89 4.50
C ASN A 71 8.39 -24.07 4.09
N VAL A 72 7.15 -23.81 3.71
CA VAL A 72 6.13 -24.83 3.39
C VAL A 72 5.44 -24.49 2.08
N GLN A 73 5.17 -25.53 1.28
CA GLN A 73 4.37 -25.42 0.07
C GLN A 73 3.20 -26.39 0.13
N LYS A 74 1.98 -25.88 -0.11
CA LYS A 74 0.75 -26.67 -0.05
C LYS A 74 -0.32 -26.05 -0.97
N ASN A 75 -0.93 -26.89 -1.82
CA ASN A 75 -2.03 -26.49 -2.71
C ASN A 75 -1.74 -25.22 -3.56
N GLY A 76 -0.54 -25.15 -4.15
CA GLY A 76 -0.11 -23.99 -4.96
C GLY A 76 0.41 -22.81 -4.15
N TRP A 77 0.19 -22.78 -2.84
CA TRP A 77 0.68 -21.74 -1.95
C TRP A 77 2.04 -22.10 -1.34
N ARG A 78 2.96 -21.15 -1.30
CA ARG A 78 4.23 -21.23 -0.58
C ARG A 78 4.30 -20.12 0.47
N MET A 79 4.68 -20.49 1.69
CA MET A 79 4.93 -19.59 2.80
C MET A 79 6.38 -19.71 3.23
N GLY A 80 7.04 -18.59 3.49
CA GLY A 80 8.45 -18.55 3.89
C GLY A 80 8.96 -17.13 3.99
N TYR A 81 10.18 -16.92 3.49
CA TYR A 81 10.83 -15.62 3.51
C TYR A 81 11.34 -15.28 2.11
N ARG A 82 11.18 -14.01 1.73
CA ARG A 82 11.84 -13.37 0.60
C ARG A 82 13.08 -12.65 1.10
N ARG A 83 14.21 -12.90 0.46
CA ARG A 83 15.43 -12.17 0.74
C ARG A 83 15.44 -10.88 -0.09
N ILE A 84 15.58 -9.76 0.58
CA ILE A 84 15.83 -8.44 0.00
C ILE A 84 17.35 -8.25 0.06
N GLU A 85 17.97 -8.05 -1.09
CA GLU A 85 19.42 -7.89 -1.16
C GLU A 85 19.85 -6.44 -0.84
N PRO A 86 21.09 -6.21 -0.43
CA PRO A 86 21.60 -4.85 -0.21
C PRO A 86 21.43 -3.98 -1.45
N CYS A 87 20.94 -2.77 -1.26
CA CYS A 87 20.63 -1.80 -2.32
C CYS A 87 19.54 -2.25 -3.32
N GLU A 88 18.80 -3.32 -3.05
CA GLU A 88 17.57 -3.63 -3.77
C GLU A 88 16.51 -2.59 -3.43
N ALA A 89 15.97 -1.91 -4.47
CA ALA A 89 14.91 -0.93 -4.29
C ALA A 89 13.55 -1.61 -4.07
N PHE A 90 12.77 -1.08 -3.15
CA PHE A 90 11.38 -1.50 -2.92
C PHE A 90 10.51 -0.29 -2.58
N THR A 91 9.18 -0.42 -2.74
CA THR A 91 8.24 0.59 -2.24
C THR A 91 8.33 0.67 -0.72
N ALA A 92 8.44 1.86 -0.16
CA ALA A 92 8.64 2.07 1.28
C ALA A 92 7.37 2.55 2.00
N ASP A 93 6.52 3.31 1.30
CA ASP A 93 5.30 3.91 1.88
C ASP A 93 4.33 4.31 0.77
N ASN A 94 3.17 4.86 1.16
CA ASN A 94 2.25 5.56 0.28
C ASN A 94 2.96 6.73 -0.45
N LEU A 95 2.33 7.21 -1.53
CA LEU A 95 2.76 8.44 -2.18
C LEU A 95 2.81 9.60 -1.16
N LEU A 96 3.92 10.33 -1.15
CA LEU A 96 4.06 11.55 -0.36
C LEU A 96 3.40 12.71 -1.11
N LEU A 97 2.32 13.25 -0.55
CA LEU A 97 1.72 14.48 -1.06
C LEU A 97 2.43 15.70 -0.48
N LEU A 98 3.11 16.46 -1.35
CA LEU A 98 3.79 17.69 -0.96
C LEU A 98 2.81 18.88 -0.90
N PRO A 99 3.15 19.95 -0.15
CA PRO A 99 2.29 21.14 -0.02
C PRO A 99 1.98 21.85 -1.36
N ASP A 100 2.82 21.69 -2.36
CA ASP A 100 2.63 22.23 -3.72
C ASP A 100 1.77 21.32 -4.62
N GLY A 101 1.30 20.20 -4.08
CA GLY A 101 0.41 19.27 -4.76
C GLY A 101 1.11 18.17 -5.58
N ARG A 102 2.44 18.11 -5.53
CA ARG A 102 3.17 16.98 -6.14
C ARG A 102 2.99 15.72 -5.32
N GLU A 103 2.83 14.62 -6.01
CA GLU A 103 2.76 13.27 -5.45
C GLU A 103 4.08 12.56 -5.75
N VAL A 104 4.82 12.22 -4.70
CA VAL A 104 6.18 11.67 -4.83
C VAL A 104 6.19 10.22 -4.38
N PRO A 105 6.51 9.26 -5.28
CA PRO A 105 6.70 7.86 -4.91
C PRO A 105 7.75 7.70 -3.82
N GLN A 106 7.48 6.84 -2.84
CA GLN A 106 8.38 6.56 -1.74
C GLN A 106 9.06 5.22 -1.96
N LEU A 107 10.36 5.25 -2.25
CA LEU A 107 11.22 4.10 -2.43
C LEU A 107 12.17 3.95 -1.25
N GLY A 108 12.42 2.73 -0.86
CA GLY A 108 13.38 2.38 0.17
C GLY A 108 14.41 1.38 -0.31
N TYR A 109 15.50 1.29 0.41
CA TYR A 109 16.52 0.25 0.28
C TYR A 109 17.22 0.02 1.61
N PHE A 110 17.82 -1.15 1.75
CA PHE A 110 18.68 -1.49 2.88
C PHE A 110 20.15 -1.57 2.44
N LEU A 111 21.08 -1.27 3.34
CA LEU A 111 22.51 -1.52 3.12
C LEU A 111 22.93 -2.94 3.49
N GLU A 112 22.09 -3.72 4.14
CA GLU A 112 22.29 -5.12 4.46
C GLU A 112 21.12 -5.97 3.99
N ALA A 113 21.37 -7.26 3.80
CA ALA A 113 20.31 -8.18 3.40
C ALA A 113 19.28 -8.35 4.51
N PHE A 114 18.00 -8.49 4.11
CA PHE A 114 16.86 -8.65 5.01
C PHE A 114 15.92 -9.74 4.51
N ASP A 115 15.55 -10.68 5.40
CA ASP A 115 14.60 -11.74 5.09
C ASP A 115 13.20 -11.34 5.56
N ALA A 116 12.33 -10.99 4.60
CA ALA A 116 10.95 -10.55 4.86
C ALA A 116 9.97 -11.74 4.78
N PRO A 117 9.03 -11.89 5.75
CA PRO A 117 7.97 -12.89 5.67
C PRO A 117 7.17 -12.76 4.37
N MET A 118 6.91 -13.88 3.69
CA MET A 118 6.30 -13.89 2.36
C MET A 118 5.34 -15.05 2.18
N VAL A 119 4.26 -14.80 1.43
CA VAL A 119 3.37 -15.81 0.88
C VAL A 119 3.19 -15.58 -0.62
N GLU A 120 3.28 -16.66 -1.38
CA GLU A 120 3.09 -16.65 -2.84
C GLU A 120 2.14 -17.76 -3.28
N GLN A 121 1.50 -17.56 -4.42
CA GLN A 121 0.66 -18.55 -5.08
C GLN A 121 1.21 -18.84 -6.49
N ASP A 122 1.51 -20.10 -6.76
CA ASP A 122 2.01 -20.58 -8.06
C ASP A 122 3.19 -19.76 -8.61
N GLY A 123 4.11 -19.34 -7.71
CA GLY A 123 5.30 -18.54 -8.04
C GLY A 123 5.03 -17.03 -8.18
N ARG A 124 3.79 -16.56 -7.99
CA ARG A 124 3.46 -15.14 -7.91
C ARG A 124 3.42 -14.71 -6.45
N GLU A 125 4.21 -13.72 -6.10
CA GLU A 125 4.15 -13.09 -4.78
C GLU A 125 2.76 -12.51 -4.54
N TRP A 126 2.15 -12.88 -3.42
CA TRP A 126 0.86 -12.38 -2.99
C TRP A 126 1.03 -11.29 -1.93
N MET A 127 1.88 -11.52 -0.97
CA MET A 127 2.20 -10.58 0.09
C MET A 127 3.61 -10.83 0.63
N THR A 128 4.38 -9.77 0.81
CA THR A 128 5.64 -9.79 1.55
C THR A 128 5.61 -8.67 2.58
N VAL A 129 5.76 -9.00 3.86
CA VAL A 129 5.75 -7.99 4.93
C VAL A 129 7.04 -7.17 4.86
N THR A 130 7.01 -6.13 4.05
CA THR A 130 8.09 -5.16 3.81
C THR A 130 7.86 -3.88 4.65
N PRO A 131 8.78 -2.91 4.64
CA PRO A 131 8.50 -1.58 5.18
C PRO A 131 7.22 -0.94 4.61
N SER A 132 6.91 -1.16 3.32
CA SER A 132 5.67 -0.68 2.70
C SER A 132 4.44 -1.20 3.42
N GLU A 133 4.33 -2.52 3.59
CA GLU A 133 3.20 -3.14 4.30
C GLU A 133 3.02 -2.58 5.72
N ARG A 134 4.14 -2.37 6.43
CA ARG A 134 4.09 -1.75 7.76
C ARG A 134 3.61 -0.30 7.71
N ASN A 135 4.27 0.52 6.93
CA ASN A 135 4.10 1.97 6.94
C ASN A 135 2.71 2.37 6.41
N THR A 136 2.27 1.74 5.31
CA THR A 136 0.96 2.02 4.70
C THR A 136 -0.22 1.61 5.60
N MET A 137 -0.03 0.64 6.51
CA MET A 137 -1.06 0.19 7.43
C MET A 137 -1.07 0.91 8.79
N LEU A 138 -0.01 1.68 9.15
CA LEU A 138 0.11 2.28 10.48
C LEU A 138 -1.07 3.18 10.86
N GLY A 139 -1.51 4.03 9.92
CA GLY A 139 -2.66 4.92 10.13
C GLY A 139 -3.94 4.16 10.39
N ASP A 140 -4.19 3.11 9.62
CA ASP A 140 -5.38 2.28 9.70
C ASP A 140 -5.36 1.39 10.95
N ILE A 141 -4.19 0.86 11.32
CA ILE A 141 -4.00 0.16 12.58
C ILE A 141 -4.32 1.09 13.75
N ALA A 142 -3.80 2.33 13.72
CA ALA A 142 -4.06 3.31 14.79
C ALA A 142 -5.56 3.65 14.89
N ALA A 143 -6.26 3.76 13.76
CA ALA A 143 -7.68 4.11 13.68
C ALA A 143 -8.64 2.97 14.11
N ALA A 144 -8.22 1.72 14.01
CA ALA A 144 -9.04 0.55 14.29
C ALA A 144 -9.51 0.48 15.76
N ARG A 145 -10.80 0.16 15.97
CA ARG A 145 -11.41 0.03 17.31
C ARG A 145 -12.64 -0.89 17.27
N GLY A 146 -13.05 -1.33 18.45
CA GLY A 146 -14.29 -2.12 18.63
C GLY A 146 -14.23 -3.49 17.98
N ASN A 147 -15.30 -3.86 17.27
CA ASN A 147 -15.36 -5.05 16.44
C ASN A 147 -14.82 -4.72 15.06
N VAL A 148 -13.75 -5.38 14.65
CA VAL A 148 -13.05 -5.11 13.39
C VAL A 148 -13.35 -6.24 12.39
N ALA A 149 -13.84 -5.88 11.20
CA ALA A 149 -13.84 -6.75 10.02
C ALA A 149 -12.55 -6.51 9.23
N VAL A 150 -11.87 -7.56 8.81
CA VAL A 150 -10.67 -7.52 7.97
C VAL A 150 -10.96 -8.32 6.71
N PHE A 151 -11.01 -7.66 5.58
CA PHE A 151 -11.20 -8.28 4.26
C PHE A 151 -9.85 -8.53 3.61
N GLY A 152 -9.52 -9.81 3.41
CA GLY A 152 -8.20 -10.29 3.05
C GLY A 152 -7.41 -10.75 4.27
N LEU A 153 -6.67 -11.84 4.11
CA LEU A 153 -5.90 -12.44 5.20
C LEU A 153 -4.39 -12.25 5.00
N GLY A 154 -3.89 -12.58 3.81
CA GLY A 154 -2.46 -12.60 3.54
C GLY A 154 -1.70 -13.39 4.62
N LEU A 155 -0.68 -12.77 5.19
CA LEU A 155 0.08 -13.26 6.35
C LEU A 155 -0.53 -12.83 7.69
N GLY A 156 -1.65 -12.10 7.68
CA GLY A 156 -2.37 -11.66 8.87
C GLY A 156 -1.68 -10.53 9.63
N TYR A 157 -0.81 -9.75 9.00
CA TYR A 157 -0.09 -8.63 9.66
C TYR A 157 -1.05 -7.64 10.29
N TYR A 158 -2.02 -7.11 9.51
CA TYR A 158 -3.01 -6.17 10.03
C TYR A 158 -3.82 -6.78 11.20
N ALA A 159 -4.33 -8.01 11.01
CA ALA A 159 -5.10 -8.71 12.04
C ALA A 159 -4.28 -8.93 13.33
N PHE A 160 -2.98 -9.27 13.20
CA PHE A 160 -2.06 -9.38 14.32
C PHE A 160 -1.96 -8.06 15.08
N MET A 161 -1.62 -6.97 14.38
CA MET A 161 -1.38 -5.66 14.98
C MET A 161 -2.62 -5.11 15.69
N VAL A 162 -3.79 -5.14 15.04
CA VAL A 162 -5.03 -4.63 15.66
C VAL A 162 -5.50 -5.51 16.82
N SER A 163 -5.21 -6.82 16.81
CA SER A 163 -5.54 -7.71 17.93
C SER A 163 -4.80 -7.35 19.23
N GLN A 164 -3.63 -6.68 19.13
CA GLN A 164 -2.85 -6.25 20.29
C GLN A 164 -3.48 -5.04 21.00
N LYS A 165 -4.35 -4.31 20.31
CA LYS A 165 -4.95 -3.07 20.84
C LYS A 165 -6.01 -3.38 21.90
N PRO A 166 -5.98 -2.69 23.08
CA PRO A 166 -7.03 -2.84 24.08
C PRO A 166 -8.39 -2.34 23.60
N GLU A 167 -8.43 -1.36 22.67
CA GLU A 167 -9.66 -0.80 22.10
C GLU A 167 -10.34 -1.75 21.09
N VAL A 168 -9.65 -2.80 20.64
CA VAL A 168 -10.19 -3.81 19.72
C VAL A 168 -10.69 -5.01 20.51
N ALA A 169 -12.00 -5.26 20.44
CA ALA A 169 -12.66 -6.33 21.16
C ALA A 169 -12.59 -7.66 20.40
N ARG A 170 -12.83 -7.61 19.09
CA ARG A 170 -12.86 -8.79 18.22
C ARG A 170 -12.35 -8.43 16.81
N VAL A 171 -11.70 -9.38 16.15
CA VAL A 171 -11.25 -9.28 14.75
C VAL A 171 -11.85 -10.44 13.98
N THR A 172 -12.71 -10.16 12.99
CA THR A 172 -13.26 -11.14 12.06
C THR A 172 -12.55 -10.97 10.73
N VAL A 173 -11.78 -11.98 10.32
CA VAL A 173 -11.05 -11.97 9.05
C VAL A 173 -11.85 -12.75 8.03
N ILE A 174 -12.16 -12.10 6.91
CA ILE A 174 -12.89 -12.63 5.78
C ILE A 174 -11.88 -12.96 4.67
N GLU A 175 -11.76 -14.23 4.35
CA GLU A 175 -10.85 -14.74 3.33
C GLU A 175 -11.58 -15.74 2.44
N ARG A 176 -11.39 -15.63 1.13
CA ARG A 176 -12.09 -16.52 0.17
C ARG A 176 -11.39 -17.85 -0.03
N ASP A 177 -10.05 -17.86 0.08
CA ASP A 177 -9.26 -19.06 -0.24
C ASP A 177 -9.11 -19.97 0.99
N PRO A 178 -9.69 -21.19 0.94
CA PRO A 178 -9.60 -22.12 2.07
C PRO A 178 -8.16 -22.61 2.32
N ALA A 179 -7.28 -22.61 1.31
CA ALA A 179 -5.90 -23.03 1.49
C ALA A 179 -5.10 -21.99 2.28
N VAL A 180 -5.30 -20.70 2.02
CA VAL A 180 -4.71 -19.59 2.81
C VAL A 180 -5.20 -19.68 4.26
N ILE A 181 -6.52 -19.86 4.47
CA ILE A 181 -7.09 -20.05 5.81
C ILE A 181 -6.44 -21.24 6.53
N ALA A 182 -6.26 -22.37 5.83
CA ALA A 182 -5.67 -23.57 6.43
C ALA A 182 -4.20 -23.35 6.83
N LEU A 183 -3.41 -22.72 5.95
CA LEU A 183 -2.01 -22.37 6.26
C LEU A 183 -1.90 -21.42 7.44
N PHE A 184 -2.74 -20.40 7.47
CA PHE A 184 -2.76 -19.42 8.56
C PHE A 184 -3.14 -20.09 9.89
N ARG A 185 -4.17 -20.93 9.91
CA ARG A 185 -4.60 -21.67 11.11
C ARG A 185 -3.54 -22.63 11.64
N GLU A 186 -2.81 -23.26 10.74
CA GLU A 186 -1.79 -24.26 11.09
C GLU A 186 -0.50 -23.60 11.60
N TYR A 187 -0.03 -22.54 10.94
CA TYR A 187 1.31 -22.02 11.16
C TYR A 187 1.38 -20.65 11.82
N ILE A 188 0.41 -19.75 11.58
CA ILE A 188 0.52 -18.36 12.02
C ILE A 188 -0.37 -18.08 13.24
N LEU A 189 -1.65 -18.41 13.19
CA LEU A 189 -2.61 -18.13 14.26
C LEU A 189 -2.19 -18.66 15.64
N PRO A 190 -1.58 -19.86 15.77
CA PRO A 190 -1.11 -20.35 17.07
C PRO A 190 -0.09 -19.45 17.76
N GLN A 191 0.62 -18.61 16.99
CA GLN A 191 1.64 -17.68 17.47
C GLN A 191 1.06 -16.32 17.90
N PHE A 192 -0.22 -16.04 17.60
CA PHE A 192 -0.86 -14.79 18.02
C PHE A 192 -1.07 -14.75 19.54
N PRO A 193 -0.53 -13.76 20.26
CA PRO A 193 -0.77 -13.60 21.70
C PRO A 193 -2.27 -13.44 22.02
N ASN A 194 -3.02 -12.76 21.16
CA ASN A 194 -4.45 -12.47 21.33
C ASN A 194 -5.34 -13.25 20.36
N ARG A 195 -4.96 -14.50 20.04
CA ARG A 195 -5.70 -15.37 19.08
C ARG A 195 -7.18 -15.57 19.44
N GLN A 196 -7.54 -15.43 20.70
CA GLN A 196 -8.94 -15.52 21.14
C GLN A 196 -9.83 -14.41 20.59
N LYS A 197 -9.25 -13.28 20.16
CA LYS A 197 -9.99 -12.22 19.48
C LYS A 197 -10.24 -12.51 17.99
N ILE A 198 -9.52 -13.47 17.39
CA ILE A 198 -9.53 -13.74 15.95
C ILE A 198 -10.61 -14.76 15.59
N THR A 199 -11.46 -14.40 14.64
CA THR A 199 -12.41 -15.31 13.99
C THR A 199 -12.13 -15.33 12.49
N LEU A 200 -12.01 -16.52 11.88
CA LEU A 200 -11.79 -16.66 10.44
C LEU A 200 -13.11 -17.10 9.79
N VAL A 201 -13.52 -16.38 8.77
CA VAL A 201 -14.71 -16.64 7.96
C VAL A 201 -14.28 -16.88 6.51
N GLN A 202 -14.64 -18.03 5.96
CA GLN A 202 -14.47 -18.28 4.53
C GLN A 202 -15.65 -17.70 3.78
N ALA A 203 -15.43 -16.60 3.07
CA ALA A 203 -16.46 -15.94 2.27
C ALA A 203 -15.82 -15.02 1.20
N ASP A 204 -16.59 -14.68 0.17
CA ASP A 204 -16.28 -13.56 -0.71
C ASP A 204 -16.42 -12.23 0.04
N ALA A 205 -15.47 -11.31 -0.20
CA ALA A 205 -15.42 -10.03 0.51
C ALA A 205 -16.66 -9.17 0.25
N TYR A 206 -17.13 -9.11 -0.99
CA TYR A 206 -18.28 -8.28 -1.37
C TYR A 206 -19.59 -8.85 -0.86
N ASP A 207 -19.76 -10.17 -0.96
CA ASP A 207 -20.96 -10.84 -0.44
C ASP A 207 -21.06 -10.65 1.07
N TYR A 208 -19.93 -10.72 1.78
CA TYR A 208 -19.90 -10.51 3.22
C TYR A 208 -20.18 -9.05 3.57
N ALA A 209 -19.52 -8.09 2.88
CA ALA A 209 -19.68 -6.65 3.12
C ALA A 209 -21.12 -6.18 2.90
N ALA A 210 -21.81 -6.72 1.89
CA ALA A 210 -23.21 -6.37 1.59
C ALA A 210 -24.20 -6.68 2.73
N HIS A 211 -23.85 -7.60 3.63
CA HIS A 211 -24.75 -8.09 4.68
C HIS A 211 -24.16 -7.99 6.10
N MET A 212 -22.93 -7.47 6.25
CA MET A 212 -22.28 -7.40 7.57
C MET A 212 -22.99 -6.43 8.50
N GLN A 213 -22.99 -6.76 9.80
CA GLN A 213 -23.55 -5.91 10.85
C GLN A 213 -22.73 -6.00 12.13
N GLY A 214 -22.76 -4.94 12.94
CA GLY A 214 -22.16 -4.93 14.26
C GLY A 214 -20.64 -4.77 14.27
N PHE A 215 -20.07 -4.20 13.22
CA PHE A 215 -18.67 -3.82 13.14
C PHE A 215 -18.50 -2.31 13.29
N ASP A 216 -17.48 -1.93 14.05
CA ASP A 216 -17.09 -0.53 14.26
C ASP A 216 -16.08 -0.09 13.20
N THR A 217 -15.22 -1.02 12.77
CA THR A 217 -14.18 -0.79 11.76
C THR A 217 -14.19 -1.91 10.73
N ALA A 218 -14.01 -1.58 9.46
CA ALA A 218 -13.76 -2.52 8.38
C ALA A 218 -12.46 -2.11 7.67
N TYR A 219 -11.50 -3.01 7.60
CA TYR A 219 -10.26 -2.83 6.84
C TYR A 219 -10.29 -3.71 5.60
N VAL A 220 -9.98 -3.13 4.45
CA VAL A 220 -10.09 -3.79 3.15
C VAL A 220 -8.72 -3.85 2.48
N ASP A 221 -8.26 -5.07 2.25
CA ASP A 221 -6.98 -5.39 1.64
C ASP A 221 -7.13 -6.71 0.85
N ILE A 222 -7.72 -6.61 -0.36
CA ILE A 222 -8.07 -7.76 -1.22
C ILE A 222 -7.46 -7.66 -2.62
N TRP A 223 -6.48 -6.81 -2.81
CA TRP A 223 -5.75 -6.55 -4.05
C TRP A 223 -4.23 -6.62 -3.85
N HIS A 224 -3.46 -6.65 -4.94
CA HIS A 224 -2.00 -6.67 -4.87
C HIS A 224 -1.39 -5.27 -4.91
N ASP A 225 -1.96 -4.40 -5.76
CA ASP A 225 -1.46 -3.06 -6.01
C ASP A 225 -2.59 -2.15 -6.53
N VAL A 226 -2.25 -0.93 -6.93
CA VAL A 226 -3.20 0.04 -7.48
C VAL A 226 -3.83 -0.43 -8.78
N LEU A 227 -3.09 -1.18 -9.64
CA LEU A 227 -3.55 -1.53 -10.99
C LEU A 227 -4.72 -2.52 -10.97
N ASP A 228 -4.65 -3.53 -10.10
CA ASP A 228 -5.77 -4.47 -9.93
C ASP A 228 -6.76 -4.01 -8.85
N GLY A 229 -6.33 -3.12 -7.95
CA GLY A 229 -7.08 -2.69 -6.79
C GLY A 229 -8.15 -1.64 -7.05
N VAL A 230 -7.96 -0.74 -8.02
CA VAL A 230 -8.88 0.41 -8.22
C VAL A 230 -10.32 -0.03 -8.46
N GLU A 231 -10.57 -1.01 -9.32
CA GLU A 231 -11.93 -1.52 -9.57
C GLU A 231 -12.51 -2.20 -8.33
N MET A 232 -11.69 -2.96 -7.60
CA MET A 232 -12.10 -3.64 -6.37
C MET A 232 -12.42 -2.64 -5.27
N TYR A 233 -11.61 -1.60 -5.13
CA TYR A 233 -11.81 -0.47 -4.21
C TYR A 233 -13.16 0.22 -4.49
N LEU A 234 -13.40 0.63 -5.74
CA LEU A 234 -14.64 1.29 -6.13
C LEU A 234 -15.87 0.39 -5.93
N LYS A 235 -15.74 -0.91 -6.14
CA LYS A 235 -16.80 -1.87 -5.87
C LYS A 235 -17.10 -1.95 -4.38
N MET A 236 -16.08 -1.94 -3.52
CA MET A 236 -16.26 -1.96 -2.06
C MET A 236 -16.85 -0.64 -1.55
N LYS A 237 -16.41 0.51 -2.07
CA LYS A 237 -16.97 1.84 -1.73
C LYS A 237 -18.49 1.90 -1.93
N ARG A 238 -19.04 1.23 -2.94
CA ARG A 238 -20.49 1.17 -3.18
C ARG A 238 -21.26 0.38 -2.13
N LEU A 239 -20.58 -0.48 -1.38
CA LEU A 239 -21.19 -1.28 -0.32
C LEU A 239 -21.18 -0.58 1.05
N GLU A 240 -20.34 0.45 1.26
CA GLU A 240 -20.29 1.18 2.52
C GLU A 240 -21.64 1.68 3.03
N PRO A 241 -22.56 2.21 2.16
CA PRO A 241 -23.85 2.69 2.63
C PRO A 241 -24.75 1.63 3.29
N ALA A 242 -24.49 0.33 3.02
CA ALA A 242 -25.19 -0.76 3.69
C ALA A 242 -24.79 -0.92 5.17
N SER A 243 -23.64 -0.34 5.57
CA SER A 243 -23.10 -0.42 6.95
C SER A 243 -22.72 0.99 7.47
N PRO A 244 -23.68 1.92 7.63
CA PRO A 244 -23.40 3.34 7.87
C PRO A 244 -22.75 3.63 9.25
N GLN A 245 -22.74 2.66 10.15
CA GLN A 245 -22.09 2.77 11.47
C GLN A 245 -20.64 2.27 11.47
N THR A 246 -20.21 1.63 10.36
CA THR A 246 -18.87 1.04 10.23
C THR A 246 -17.96 2.04 9.53
N ARG A 247 -16.80 2.30 10.15
CA ARG A 247 -15.73 3.06 9.48
C ARG A 247 -14.94 2.13 8.59
N PHE A 248 -14.98 2.38 7.28
CA PHE A 248 -14.15 1.68 6.31
C PHE A 248 -12.76 2.32 6.21
N LEU A 249 -11.75 1.49 6.10
CA LEU A 249 -10.34 1.82 5.91
C LEU A 249 -9.83 0.91 4.77
N TYR A 250 -8.97 1.45 3.92
CA TYR A 250 -8.54 0.75 2.71
C TYR A 250 -7.02 0.78 2.59
N TRP A 251 -6.42 -0.40 2.43
CA TRP A 251 -4.99 -0.45 2.15
C TRP A 251 -4.64 0.39 0.94
N ILE A 252 -3.58 1.20 1.04
CA ILE A 252 -3.07 2.11 0.01
C ILE A 252 -4.13 3.06 -0.62
N GLU A 253 -5.20 3.43 0.12
CA GLU A 253 -6.22 4.35 -0.37
C GLU A 253 -5.62 5.67 -0.94
N PRO A 254 -4.60 6.30 -0.34
CA PRO A 254 -3.96 7.48 -0.93
C PRO A 254 -3.41 7.23 -2.33
N SER A 255 -2.81 6.07 -2.58
CA SER A 255 -2.29 5.70 -3.91
C SER A 255 -3.40 5.39 -4.91
N MET A 256 -4.53 4.78 -4.47
CA MET A 256 -5.72 4.60 -5.30
C MET A 256 -6.30 5.94 -5.75
N LEU A 257 -6.43 6.89 -4.82
CA LEU A 257 -6.96 8.23 -5.09
C LEU A 257 -6.05 9.03 -6.03
N ALA A 258 -4.73 8.93 -5.86
CA ALA A 258 -3.75 9.54 -6.75
C ALA A 258 -3.86 8.97 -8.17
N TRP A 259 -4.02 7.65 -8.31
CA TRP A 259 -4.23 7.00 -9.59
C TRP A 259 -5.50 7.48 -10.28
N LEU A 260 -6.64 7.51 -9.57
CA LEU A 260 -7.91 8.00 -10.07
C LEU A 260 -7.84 9.47 -10.51
N ARG A 261 -7.15 10.30 -9.73
CA ARG A 261 -6.86 11.69 -10.09
C ARG A 261 -6.01 11.78 -11.36
N GLY A 262 -4.97 10.96 -11.47
CA GLY A 262 -4.09 10.89 -12.65
C GLY A 262 -4.87 10.51 -13.92
N MET A 263 -5.76 9.51 -13.85
CA MET A 263 -6.63 9.14 -14.95
C MET A 263 -7.54 10.29 -15.38
N ALA A 264 -8.13 11.01 -14.42
CA ALA A 264 -8.95 12.17 -14.71
C ALA A 264 -8.15 13.29 -15.39
N LEU A 265 -6.93 13.57 -14.94
CA LEU A 265 -6.05 14.56 -15.55
C LEU A 265 -5.63 14.18 -16.97
N MET A 266 -5.36 12.89 -17.25
CA MET A 266 -5.06 12.40 -18.60
C MET A 266 -6.25 12.60 -19.53
N GLU A 267 -7.46 12.23 -19.10
CA GLU A 267 -8.67 12.40 -19.89
C GLU A 267 -8.94 13.89 -20.20
N ILE A 268 -8.69 14.80 -19.23
CA ILE A 268 -8.76 16.25 -19.44
C ILE A 268 -7.74 16.70 -20.49
N ALA A 269 -6.49 16.25 -20.38
CA ALA A 269 -5.41 16.63 -21.28
C ALA A 269 -5.66 16.17 -22.72
N GLU A 270 -6.28 15.01 -22.93
CA GLU A 270 -6.61 14.49 -24.25
C GLU A 270 -7.78 15.23 -24.92
N ASN A 271 -8.73 15.76 -24.14
CA ASN A 271 -9.96 16.30 -24.66
C ASN A 271 -10.05 17.83 -24.63
N GLU A 272 -9.17 18.51 -23.90
CA GLU A 272 -9.18 19.98 -23.79
C GLU A 272 -7.78 20.57 -23.87
N THR A 273 -7.63 21.60 -24.71
CA THR A 273 -6.39 22.39 -24.83
C THR A 273 -6.53 23.66 -23.97
N GLY A 274 -5.84 23.73 -22.83
CA GLY A 274 -5.83 24.95 -22.04
C GLY A 274 -5.45 24.77 -20.56
N PRO A 275 -5.61 25.81 -19.73
CA PRO A 275 -5.16 25.83 -18.33
C PRO A 275 -5.94 24.91 -17.38
N MET A 276 -6.86 24.10 -17.86
CA MET A 276 -7.72 23.21 -17.06
C MET A 276 -6.96 22.09 -16.35
N LEU A 277 -5.75 21.73 -16.76
CA LEU A 277 -4.90 20.77 -16.07
C LEU A 277 -4.64 21.12 -14.58
N GLN A 278 -4.87 22.37 -14.20
CA GLN A 278 -4.68 22.84 -12.82
C GLN A 278 -5.98 22.75 -11.98
N THR A 279 -7.11 22.34 -12.55
CA THR A 279 -8.41 22.38 -11.85
C THR A 279 -8.65 21.23 -10.89
N ILE A 280 -7.95 20.09 -11.08
CA ILE A 280 -8.00 18.97 -10.14
C ILE A 280 -6.73 19.00 -9.28
N GLY A 281 -6.80 19.71 -8.16
CA GLY A 281 -5.76 19.72 -7.15
C GLY A 281 -5.63 18.37 -6.42
N PRO A 282 -4.71 18.28 -5.46
CA PRO A 282 -4.51 17.09 -4.63
C PRO A 282 -5.83 16.60 -4.00
N VAL A 283 -5.98 15.29 -3.93
CA VAL A 283 -7.18 14.62 -3.41
C VAL A 283 -6.90 14.12 -2.00
N ARG A 284 -7.77 14.46 -1.04
CA ARG A 284 -7.63 14.08 0.38
C ARG A 284 -8.27 12.73 0.69
N ASP A 285 -9.44 12.51 0.12
CA ASP A 285 -10.28 11.33 0.33
C ASP A 285 -11.22 11.12 -0.88
N TYR A 286 -11.98 10.03 -0.86
CA TYR A 286 -12.89 9.68 -1.94
C TYR A 286 -14.00 10.71 -2.17
N ASP A 287 -14.54 11.32 -1.11
CA ASP A 287 -15.61 12.32 -1.22
C ASP A 287 -15.06 13.62 -1.86
N ASP A 288 -13.85 14.04 -1.49
CA ASP A 288 -13.13 15.16 -2.11
C ASP A 288 -12.87 14.90 -3.61
N LEU A 289 -12.50 13.67 -3.99
CA LEU A 289 -12.37 13.28 -5.41
C LEU A 289 -13.69 13.42 -6.15
N CYS A 290 -14.77 12.87 -5.59
CA CYS A 290 -16.11 12.96 -6.18
C CYS A 290 -16.58 14.42 -6.33
N GLU A 291 -16.34 15.26 -5.32
CA GLU A 291 -16.68 16.69 -5.36
C GLU A 291 -15.91 17.39 -6.50
N LYS A 292 -14.59 17.17 -6.60
CA LYS A 292 -13.75 17.76 -7.65
C LYS A 292 -14.16 17.32 -9.06
N LEU A 293 -14.50 16.04 -9.23
CA LEU A 293 -14.98 15.50 -10.50
C LEU A 293 -16.39 15.93 -10.87
N SER A 294 -17.19 16.38 -9.90
CA SER A 294 -18.55 16.88 -10.13
C SER A 294 -18.64 18.33 -10.58
N GLN A 295 -17.52 19.09 -10.55
CA GLN A 295 -17.47 20.50 -10.95
C GLN A 295 -17.87 20.68 -12.42
N ASP A 296 -18.61 21.78 -12.71
CA ASP A 296 -19.00 22.13 -14.06
C ASP A 296 -17.77 22.28 -14.97
N GLY A 297 -17.70 21.64 -16.08
CA GLY A 297 -16.52 21.59 -16.97
C GLY A 297 -15.75 20.29 -16.85
N ILE A 298 -15.56 19.72 -15.67
CA ILE A 298 -14.89 18.42 -15.46
C ILE A 298 -15.91 17.29 -15.58
N ARG A 299 -17.15 17.51 -15.19
CA ARG A 299 -18.23 16.51 -15.16
C ARG A 299 -18.47 15.80 -16.50
N ARG A 300 -18.29 16.50 -17.62
CA ARG A 300 -18.45 15.91 -18.97
C ARG A 300 -17.31 14.97 -19.30
N ILE A 301 -16.13 15.24 -18.78
CA ILE A 301 -14.91 14.47 -18.99
C ILE A 301 -14.89 13.29 -18.02
N ALA A 302 -15.21 13.50 -16.76
CA ALA A 302 -15.36 12.46 -15.76
C ALA A 302 -16.36 11.37 -16.18
N ALA A 303 -17.39 11.71 -16.95
CA ALA A 303 -18.35 10.74 -17.51
C ALA A 303 -17.73 9.80 -18.56
N ARG A 304 -16.56 10.11 -19.11
CA ARG A 304 -15.82 9.27 -20.07
C ARG A 304 -14.81 8.36 -19.39
N ILE A 305 -14.39 8.71 -18.17
CA ILE A 305 -13.56 7.82 -17.36
C ILE A 305 -14.44 6.60 -17.05
N PRO A 306 -13.96 5.34 -17.28
CA PRO A 306 -14.75 4.13 -17.01
C PRO A 306 -15.01 3.91 -15.50
N LEU A 307 -14.96 4.97 -14.74
CA LEU A 307 -15.21 5.04 -13.31
C LEU A 307 -16.67 5.50 -13.16
N GLU A 308 -17.54 4.65 -12.64
CA GLU A 308 -18.93 5.02 -12.31
C GLU A 308 -19.06 6.10 -11.20
N ILE A 309 -17.99 6.87 -10.95
CA ILE A 309 -17.93 7.99 -10.00
C ILE A 309 -18.90 9.11 -10.42
N ALA A 310 -19.11 9.30 -11.73
CA ALA A 310 -19.98 10.35 -12.25
C ALA A 310 -21.49 10.06 -12.17
N ARG A 311 -21.90 8.95 -11.57
CA ARG A 311 -23.31 8.51 -11.53
C ARG A 311 -23.97 8.64 -10.15
N ARG A 312 -23.43 9.47 -9.25
CA ARG A 312 -24.16 9.94 -8.06
C ARG A 312 -24.92 11.22 -8.30
#